data_862194c6b718ff23f31a1e685b765d20
#
_entry.id   862194c6b718ff23f31a1e685b765d20
#
_cell.length_a   1.000
_cell.length_b   1.000
_cell.length_c   1.000
_cell.angle_alpha   90.00
_cell.angle_beta   90.00
_cell.angle_gamma   90.00
#
_symmetry.space_group_name_H-M   'P 1'
#
loop_
_entity.id
_entity.type
_entity.pdbx_description
1 polymer ?
#
loop_
_entity_poly.entity_id
_entity_poly.type
_entity_poly.pdbx_seq_one_letter_code
_entity_poly.pdbx_strand_id
1 'polypeptide(L)'
;MESESPSPDSGTHRTSDTETLTSAIEELTISSDPLTSKFSSLDDLAHELSSLQDLATRGSWRSILDKVARARSLSLLQKPHDHLTYLSYNVLALVKLRRFAEGLAELDSLEDLDSSQYRYETYPSVYPNRTGSMVPFSLRWLHALIPIKMGERQEGLDRLYELLDFVQSKVKDKQEKNLDVSVDLWKKREVFVINCIMGHHLSNKEFGVCLSLIDNLLSRDFSDPALISKLGYIQMHVGDIEGAKRSFNKIEDMVKEGKSSVSLSEVEIKNLVNRNKALVFLVGKDYLSAVREYEECIERDHTDVVAINNKALCLMYLRDLADSIKVLENALERVPTVALNETVIVNLCSMYELAYVNHSEIKRTLNNWIARVAPDDFDSSCTRI
;
A
#
# COMPACT_ATOMS: atom_id res chain seq x y z
N MET A 1 17.40 44.83 7.79
CA MET A 1 17.91 43.55 8.26
C MET A 1 16.72 42.61 8.32
N GLU A 2 16.40 42.04 7.21
CA GLU A 2 15.30 41.13 7.01
C GLU A 2 15.85 39.72 7.25
N SER A 3 15.19 38.97 8.17
CA SER A 3 15.49 37.57 8.44
C SER A 3 14.52 36.71 7.65
N GLU A 4 15.03 36.11 6.59
CA GLU A 4 14.33 35.06 5.86
C GLU A 4 14.16 33.81 6.73
N SER A 5 12.93 33.36 6.86
CA SER A 5 12.60 32.05 7.40
C SER A 5 12.62 31.04 6.25
N PRO A 6 13.23 29.86 6.41
CA PRO A 6 13.17 28.82 5.39
C PRO A 6 11.81 28.14 5.40
N SER A 7 11.23 28.00 4.21
CA SER A 7 10.05 27.19 3.93
C SER A 7 10.33 25.69 4.19
N PRO A 8 9.35 24.94 4.72
CA PRO A 8 9.51 23.51 4.92
C PRO A 8 9.40 22.75 3.59
N ASP A 9 10.46 22.01 3.30
CA ASP A 9 10.54 21.09 2.18
C ASP A 9 9.60 19.89 2.46
N SER A 10 8.61 19.70 1.59
CA SER A 10 7.59 18.67 1.72
C SER A 10 8.02 17.39 1.00
N GLY A 11 8.89 16.62 1.62
CA GLY A 11 9.22 15.27 1.18
C GLY A 11 8.32 14.24 1.89
N THR A 12 7.24 13.84 1.26
CA THR A 12 6.31 12.84 1.79
C THR A 12 6.65 11.44 1.30
N HIS A 13 7.15 10.59 2.18
CA HIS A 13 7.14 9.13 1.97
C HIS A 13 6.30 8.45 3.07
N ARG A 14 5.16 7.90 2.68
CA ARG A 14 4.31 7.03 3.50
C ARG A 14 4.53 5.57 3.14
N THR A 15 4.56 4.72 4.15
CA THR A 15 4.97 3.31 4.12
C THR A 15 4.00 2.34 3.43
N SER A 16 4.52 1.17 3.15
CA SER A 16 4.18 0.12 2.19
C SER A 16 2.70 -0.25 1.97
N ASP A 17 1.84 -0.19 2.98
CA ASP A 17 0.42 -0.55 2.77
C ASP A 17 -0.45 0.65 2.41
N THR A 18 -0.10 1.84 2.94
CA THR A 18 -0.70 3.10 2.51
C THR A 18 -0.12 3.58 1.19
N GLU A 19 1.18 3.37 0.94
CA GLU A 19 1.82 3.67 -0.34
C GLU A 19 1.33 2.76 -1.46
N THR A 20 1.13 1.46 -1.19
CA THR A 20 0.55 0.55 -2.18
C THR A 20 -0.90 0.95 -2.51
N LEU A 21 -1.66 1.41 -1.52
CA LEU A 21 -3.02 1.89 -1.73
C LEU A 21 -3.04 3.31 -2.32
N THR A 22 -2.16 4.20 -1.88
CA THR A 22 -2.08 5.57 -2.39
C THR A 22 -1.47 5.59 -3.79
N SER A 23 -0.41 4.82 -4.05
CA SER A 23 0.14 4.65 -5.40
C SER A 23 -0.82 3.89 -6.31
N ALA A 24 -1.56 2.91 -5.79
CA ALA A 24 -2.64 2.28 -6.56
C ALA A 24 -3.79 3.25 -6.85
N ILE A 25 -4.09 4.18 -5.94
CA ILE A 25 -5.08 5.24 -6.17
C ILE A 25 -4.51 6.29 -7.12
N GLU A 26 -3.26 6.68 -6.99
CA GLU A 26 -2.56 7.57 -7.93
C GLU A 26 -2.43 6.90 -9.31
N GLU A 27 -2.03 5.62 -9.39
CA GLU A 27 -2.03 4.87 -10.65
C GLU A 27 -3.44 4.63 -11.20
N LEU A 28 -4.44 4.48 -10.34
CA LEU A 28 -5.85 4.31 -10.74
C LEU A 28 -6.48 5.61 -11.22
N THR A 29 -6.00 6.75 -10.75
CA THR A 29 -6.49 8.08 -11.15
C THR A 29 -5.62 8.71 -12.25
N ILE A 30 -4.30 8.44 -12.28
CA ILE A 30 -3.37 8.83 -13.36
C ILE A 30 -3.58 7.99 -14.62
N SER A 31 -4.21 6.82 -14.53
CA SER A 31 -4.69 6.12 -15.71
C SER A 31 -5.90 6.83 -16.33
N SER A 32 -5.79 8.12 -16.50
CA SER A 32 -6.51 8.74 -17.58
C SER A 32 -6.06 8.03 -18.84
N ASP A 33 -6.97 7.26 -19.43
CA ASP A 33 -6.89 6.74 -20.77
C ASP A 33 -6.15 7.79 -21.64
N PRO A 34 -5.09 7.45 -22.38
CA PRO A 34 -4.37 8.41 -23.24
C PRO A 34 -5.30 9.20 -24.20
N LEU A 35 -6.54 8.74 -24.35
CA LEU A 35 -7.61 9.43 -25.08
C LEU A 35 -8.24 10.61 -24.30
N THR A 36 -8.05 10.74 -22.99
CA THR A 36 -8.63 11.84 -22.19
C THR A 36 -7.87 13.14 -22.24
N SER A 37 -6.62 13.16 -22.70
CA SER A 37 -5.79 14.38 -22.77
C SER A 37 -6.24 15.43 -23.82
N LYS A 38 -7.36 15.18 -24.53
CA LYS A 38 -7.83 16.08 -25.61
C LYS A 38 -9.12 16.84 -25.32
N PHE A 39 -9.69 16.82 -24.13
CA PHE A 39 -10.98 17.44 -23.87
C PHE A 39 -10.92 18.52 -22.79
N SER A 40 -11.06 19.78 -23.21
CA SER A 40 -11.00 21.01 -22.42
C SER A 40 -12.20 21.25 -21.47
N SER A 41 -13.14 20.33 -21.35
CA SER A 41 -14.25 20.41 -20.37
C SER A 41 -13.96 19.65 -19.06
N LEU A 42 -12.70 19.20 -18.89
CA LEU A 42 -12.24 18.48 -17.71
C LEU A 42 -11.75 19.40 -16.59
N ASP A 43 -11.56 20.70 -16.85
CA ASP A 43 -10.96 21.60 -15.86
C ASP A 43 -11.78 21.74 -14.59
N ASP A 44 -13.11 21.84 -14.69
CA ASP A 44 -13.96 21.93 -13.50
C ASP A 44 -14.07 20.57 -12.78
N LEU A 45 -14.09 19.48 -13.51
CA LEU A 45 -14.15 18.11 -12.94
C LEU A 45 -12.76 17.66 -12.45
N ALA A 46 -11.71 18.00 -13.18
CA ALA A 46 -10.32 17.75 -12.77
C ALA A 46 -10.00 18.44 -11.45
N HIS A 47 -10.50 19.65 -11.24
CA HIS A 47 -10.31 20.35 -9.98
C HIS A 47 -11.00 19.66 -8.80
N GLU A 48 -12.19 19.07 -8.99
CA GLU A 48 -12.87 18.32 -7.94
C GLU A 48 -12.30 16.92 -7.73
N LEU A 49 -11.86 16.23 -8.76
CA LEU A 49 -11.16 14.94 -8.65
C LEU A 49 -9.79 15.10 -8.00
N SER A 50 -9.00 16.12 -8.36
CA SER A 50 -7.73 16.42 -7.69
C SER A 50 -7.94 16.66 -6.20
N SER A 51 -9.02 17.33 -5.82
CA SER A 51 -9.38 17.54 -4.41
C SER A 51 -9.72 16.24 -3.67
N LEU A 52 -10.35 15.25 -4.32
CA LEU A 52 -10.57 13.92 -3.71
C LEU A 52 -9.25 13.14 -3.56
N GLN A 53 -8.35 13.25 -4.54
CA GLN A 53 -7.00 12.69 -4.45
C GLN A 53 -6.21 13.31 -3.31
N ASP A 54 -6.19 14.64 -3.20
CA ASP A 54 -5.50 15.35 -2.13
C ASP A 54 -6.03 14.93 -0.74
N LEU A 55 -7.34 14.78 -0.59
CA LEU A 55 -7.94 14.30 0.65
C LEU A 55 -7.55 12.84 0.95
N ALA A 56 -7.52 11.98 -0.06
CA ALA A 56 -7.10 10.58 0.08
C ALA A 56 -5.62 10.49 0.48
N THR A 57 -4.74 11.29 -0.16
CA THR A 57 -3.31 11.35 0.15
C THR A 57 -3.06 11.82 1.58
N ARG A 58 -3.88 12.74 2.08
CA ARG A 58 -3.80 13.21 3.48
C ARG A 58 -4.46 12.27 4.49
N GLY A 59 -5.14 11.21 4.04
CA GLY A 59 -5.89 10.30 4.91
C GLY A 59 -7.14 10.92 5.52
N SER A 60 -7.71 11.97 4.88
CA SER A 60 -8.92 12.67 5.34
C SER A 60 -10.19 11.98 4.80
N TRP A 61 -10.40 10.75 5.22
CA TRP A 61 -11.46 9.88 4.67
C TRP A 61 -12.86 10.35 5.00
N ARG A 62 -13.08 10.96 6.17
CA ARG A 62 -14.37 11.55 6.57
C ARG A 62 -14.75 12.70 5.64
N SER A 63 -13.77 13.56 5.32
CA SER A 63 -13.98 14.67 4.39
C SER A 63 -14.32 14.21 2.97
N ILE A 64 -13.81 13.04 2.55
CA ILE A 64 -14.21 12.42 1.28
C ILE A 64 -15.68 12.02 1.33
N LEU A 65 -16.16 11.36 2.40
CA LEU A 65 -17.58 11.00 2.53
C LEU A 65 -18.48 12.21 2.48
N ASP A 66 -18.14 13.29 3.21
CA ASP A 66 -18.91 14.54 3.23
C ASP A 66 -18.95 15.19 1.84
N LYS A 67 -17.80 15.20 1.13
CA LYS A 67 -17.71 15.75 -0.21
C LYS A 67 -18.55 14.96 -1.23
N VAL A 68 -18.49 13.63 -1.17
CA VAL A 68 -19.30 12.75 -2.04
C VAL A 68 -20.79 12.93 -1.75
N ALA A 69 -21.19 12.95 -0.47
CA ALA A 69 -22.58 13.18 -0.07
C ALA A 69 -23.09 14.55 -0.59
N ARG A 70 -22.26 15.58 -0.47
CA ARG A 70 -22.57 16.92 -0.97
C ARG A 70 -22.71 16.95 -2.50
N ALA A 71 -21.77 16.31 -3.23
CA ALA A 71 -21.84 16.23 -4.68
C ALA A 71 -23.12 15.52 -5.17
N ARG A 72 -23.54 14.44 -4.48
CA ARG A 72 -24.79 13.73 -4.76
C ARG A 72 -26.02 14.59 -4.46
N SER A 73 -26.08 15.24 -3.29
CA SER A 73 -27.23 16.06 -2.87
C SER A 73 -27.46 17.29 -3.76
N LEU A 74 -26.39 17.88 -4.27
CA LEU A 74 -26.45 19.03 -5.18
C LEU A 74 -26.53 18.64 -6.66
N SER A 75 -26.62 17.34 -6.96
CA SER A 75 -26.69 16.80 -8.34
C SER A 75 -25.56 17.31 -9.24
N LEU A 76 -24.34 17.44 -8.68
CA LEU A 76 -23.17 17.92 -9.42
C LEU A 76 -22.60 16.89 -10.41
N LEU A 77 -22.92 15.61 -10.19
CA LEU A 77 -22.44 14.52 -11.04
C LEU A 77 -23.34 14.35 -12.24
N GLN A 78 -22.92 14.87 -13.40
CA GLN A 78 -23.75 14.87 -14.61
C GLN A 78 -23.45 13.70 -15.55
N LYS A 79 -22.24 13.17 -15.49
CA LYS A 79 -21.79 12.11 -16.41
C LYS A 79 -21.78 10.75 -15.71
N PRO A 80 -22.19 9.66 -16.39
CA PRO A 80 -22.21 8.32 -15.79
C PRO A 80 -20.88 7.88 -15.17
N HIS A 81 -19.72 8.17 -15.80
CA HIS A 81 -18.44 7.78 -15.24
C HIS A 81 -18.06 8.55 -13.97
N ASP A 82 -18.55 9.78 -13.79
CA ASP A 82 -18.31 10.58 -12.58
C ASP A 82 -18.98 9.92 -11.38
N HIS A 83 -20.21 9.40 -11.55
CA HIS A 83 -20.89 8.65 -10.51
C HIS A 83 -20.08 7.43 -10.04
N LEU A 84 -19.50 6.68 -10.97
CA LEU A 84 -18.67 5.50 -10.63
C LEU A 84 -17.35 5.89 -9.97
N THR A 85 -16.73 6.99 -10.40
CA THR A 85 -15.51 7.50 -9.80
C THR A 85 -15.75 7.99 -8.38
N TYR A 86 -16.78 8.80 -8.16
CA TYR A 86 -17.15 9.26 -6.82
C TYR A 86 -17.57 8.11 -5.90
N LEU A 87 -18.30 7.12 -6.44
CA LEU A 87 -18.63 5.90 -5.71
C LEU A 87 -17.38 5.14 -5.30
N SER A 88 -16.37 5.04 -6.17
CA SER A 88 -15.10 4.39 -5.85
C SER A 88 -14.41 5.06 -4.66
N TYR A 89 -14.34 6.40 -4.62
CA TYR A 89 -13.82 7.13 -3.48
C TYR A 89 -14.67 6.97 -2.21
N ASN A 90 -16.01 6.95 -2.36
CA ASN A 90 -16.93 6.72 -1.24
C ASN A 90 -16.69 5.36 -0.59
N VAL A 91 -16.68 4.30 -1.41
CA VAL A 91 -16.46 2.93 -0.92
C VAL A 91 -15.06 2.78 -0.32
N LEU A 92 -14.03 3.38 -0.96
CA LEU A 92 -12.68 3.37 -0.42
C LEU A 92 -12.62 4.05 0.96
N ALA A 93 -13.24 5.22 1.11
CA ALA A 93 -13.29 5.93 2.39
C ALA A 93 -14.04 5.12 3.46
N LEU A 94 -15.15 4.46 3.11
CA LEU A 94 -15.86 3.55 4.02
C LEU A 94 -14.98 2.37 4.46
N VAL A 95 -14.24 1.75 3.54
CA VAL A 95 -13.31 0.66 3.84
C VAL A 95 -12.18 1.13 4.76
N LYS A 96 -11.61 2.31 4.49
CA LYS A 96 -10.57 2.91 5.32
C LYS A 96 -11.06 3.25 6.73
N LEU A 97 -12.30 3.68 6.87
CA LEU A 97 -12.98 3.92 8.15
C LEU A 97 -13.54 2.64 8.79
N ARG A 98 -13.26 1.46 8.21
CA ARG A 98 -13.74 0.13 8.68
C ARG A 98 -15.28 -0.02 8.69
N ARG A 99 -15.99 0.80 7.92
CA ARG A 99 -17.45 0.73 7.72
C ARG A 99 -17.76 -0.23 6.56
N PHE A 100 -17.32 -1.49 6.68
CA PHE A 100 -17.34 -2.47 5.58
C PHE A 100 -18.75 -2.81 5.11
N ALA A 101 -19.69 -2.97 6.04
CA ALA A 101 -21.09 -3.26 5.69
C ALA A 101 -21.72 -2.16 4.83
N GLU A 102 -21.43 -0.90 5.11
CA GLU A 102 -21.93 0.21 4.32
C GLU A 102 -21.23 0.27 2.96
N GLY A 103 -19.93 -0.02 2.91
CA GLY A 103 -19.18 -0.14 1.66
C GLY A 103 -19.73 -1.27 0.77
N LEU A 104 -20.11 -2.41 1.34
CA LEU A 104 -20.73 -3.51 0.63
C LEU A 104 -22.12 -3.10 0.10
N ALA A 105 -22.95 -2.49 0.93
CA ALA A 105 -24.28 -2.03 0.53
C ALA A 105 -24.25 -1.01 -0.64
N GLU A 106 -23.26 -0.12 -0.67
CA GLU A 106 -23.02 0.78 -1.81
C GLU A 106 -22.67 0.01 -3.10
N LEU A 107 -21.89 -1.08 -2.99
CA LEU A 107 -21.53 -1.93 -4.13
C LEU A 107 -22.69 -2.82 -4.58
N ASP A 108 -23.46 -3.37 -3.65
CA ASP A 108 -24.63 -4.21 -3.94
C ASP A 108 -25.76 -3.41 -4.64
N SER A 109 -25.73 -2.08 -4.55
CA SER A 109 -26.61 -1.21 -5.31
C SER A 109 -26.30 -1.17 -6.81
N LEU A 110 -25.11 -1.65 -7.20
CA LEU A 110 -24.70 -1.79 -8.60
C LEU A 110 -25.17 -3.13 -9.14
N GLU A 111 -25.54 -3.14 -10.41
CA GLU A 111 -25.65 -4.39 -11.17
C GLU A 111 -24.25 -4.97 -11.47
N ASP A 112 -24.23 -6.09 -12.21
CA ASP A 112 -22.98 -6.65 -12.70
C ASP A 112 -22.07 -5.57 -13.32
N LEU A 113 -20.85 -5.46 -12.83
CA LEU A 113 -19.86 -4.46 -13.25
C LEU A 113 -19.46 -4.57 -14.74
N ASP A 114 -19.78 -5.69 -15.37
CA ASP A 114 -19.58 -5.89 -16.82
C ASP A 114 -20.82 -5.61 -17.66
N SER A 115 -21.93 -5.21 -17.04
CA SER A 115 -23.16 -4.81 -17.69
C SER A 115 -22.93 -3.71 -18.73
N SER A 116 -23.76 -3.72 -19.78
CA SER A 116 -23.70 -2.74 -20.88
C SER A 116 -23.88 -1.30 -20.42
N GLN A 117 -24.66 -1.06 -19.37
CA GLN A 117 -24.89 0.28 -18.82
C GLN A 117 -23.61 0.95 -18.28
N TYR A 118 -22.57 0.17 -17.94
CA TYR A 118 -21.27 0.68 -17.48
C TYR A 118 -20.23 0.76 -18.60
N ARG A 119 -20.68 0.82 -19.86
CA ARG A 119 -19.80 0.96 -21.02
C ARG A 119 -19.98 2.32 -21.69
N TYR A 120 -18.87 2.88 -22.17
CA TYR A 120 -18.87 4.16 -22.88
C TYR A 120 -19.75 4.13 -24.13
N GLU A 121 -19.78 2.99 -24.82
CA GLU A 121 -20.55 2.79 -26.06
C GLU A 121 -22.06 2.96 -25.87
N THR A 122 -22.55 2.78 -24.66
CA THR A 122 -23.97 2.96 -24.32
C THR A 122 -24.40 4.44 -24.32
N TYR A 123 -23.45 5.35 -24.20
CA TYR A 123 -23.69 6.79 -24.11
C TYR A 123 -22.94 7.57 -25.20
N PRO A 124 -23.21 7.32 -26.50
CA PRO A 124 -22.44 7.91 -27.61
C PRO A 124 -22.57 9.44 -27.69
N SER A 125 -23.68 10.00 -27.20
CA SER A 125 -23.89 11.45 -27.15
C SER A 125 -23.02 12.15 -26.10
N VAL A 126 -22.65 11.45 -25.02
CA VAL A 126 -21.82 11.98 -23.93
C VAL A 126 -20.34 11.67 -24.18
N TYR A 127 -20.07 10.51 -24.79
CA TYR A 127 -18.69 10.00 -25.02
C TYR A 127 -18.50 9.62 -26.50
N PRO A 128 -18.43 10.58 -27.43
CA PRO A 128 -18.20 10.29 -28.83
C PRO A 128 -16.84 9.58 -29.02
N ASN A 129 -16.86 8.47 -29.76
CA ASN A 129 -15.68 7.67 -30.09
C ASN A 129 -14.95 7.01 -28.89
N ARG A 130 -15.58 6.90 -27.73
CA ARG A 130 -15.03 6.19 -26.57
C ARG A 130 -15.62 4.79 -26.49
N THR A 131 -14.74 3.81 -26.17
CA THR A 131 -15.14 2.41 -26.01
C THR A 131 -14.53 1.82 -24.75
N GLY A 132 -15.20 0.83 -24.17
CA GLY A 132 -14.73 0.10 -23.01
C GLY A 132 -15.57 0.36 -21.75
N SER A 133 -15.13 -0.20 -20.63
CA SER A 133 -15.83 -0.06 -19.35
C SER A 133 -15.52 1.29 -18.70
N MET A 134 -16.55 1.92 -18.12
CA MET A 134 -16.43 3.10 -17.26
C MET A 134 -16.08 2.76 -15.82
N VAL A 135 -16.17 1.48 -15.44
CA VAL A 135 -15.94 1.03 -14.05
C VAL A 135 -14.46 1.19 -13.70
N PRO A 136 -14.11 1.99 -12.68
CA PRO A 136 -12.76 2.09 -12.19
C PRO A 136 -12.24 0.74 -11.70
N PHE A 137 -10.96 0.45 -11.92
CA PHE A 137 -10.33 -0.76 -11.41
C PHE A 137 -10.40 -0.87 -9.89
N SER A 138 -10.24 0.27 -9.19
CA SER A 138 -10.40 0.36 -7.74
C SER A 138 -11.74 -0.18 -7.25
N LEU A 139 -12.82 0.09 -7.98
CA LEU A 139 -14.14 -0.39 -7.59
C LEU A 139 -14.25 -1.92 -7.69
N ARG A 140 -13.69 -2.51 -8.75
CA ARG A 140 -13.60 -3.98 -8.90
C ARG A 140 -12.76 -4.61 -7.81
N TRP A 141 -11.63 -3.98 -7.47
CA TRP A 141 -10.76 -4.44 -6.39
C TRP A 141 -11.44 -4.33 -5.02
N LEU A 142 -12.13 -3.21 -4.73
CA LEU A 142 -12.87 -3.04 -3.48
C LEU A 142 -14.00 -4.07 -3.33
N HIS A 143 -14.69 -4.40 -4.43
CA HIS A 143 -15.70 -5.45 -4.44
C HIS A 143 -15.13 -6.83 -4.05
N ALA A 144 -13.90 -7.13 -4.46
CA ALA A 144 -13.22 -8.36 -4.06
C ALA A 144 -12.63 -8.30 -2.63
N LEU A 145 -12.22 -7.10 -2.17
CA LEU A 145 -11.54 -6.92 -0.88
C LEU A 145 -12.52 -6.94 0.31
N ILE A 146 -13.71 -6.34 0.17
CA ILE A 146 -14.63 -6.13 1.30
C ILE A 146 -15.04 -7.44 1.99
N PRO A 147 -15.41 -8.53 1.30
CA PRO A 147 -15.73 -9.80 1.95
C PRO A 147 -14.61 -10.32 2.83
N ILE A 148 -13.35 -10.19 2.39
CA ILE A 148 -12.18 -10.56 3.21
C ILE A 148 -12.14 -9.76 4.51
N LYS A 149 -12.42 -8.45 4.44
CA LYS A 149 -12.44 -7.57 5.62
C LYS A 149 -13.60 -7.85 6.56
N MET A 150 -14.69 -8.43 6.04
CA MET A 150 -15.85 -8.88 6.83
C MET A 150 -15.66 -10.29 7.42
N GLY A 151 -14.60 -11.00 7.06
CA GLY A 151 -14.31 -12.36 7.51
C GLY A 151 -14.79 -13.46 6.57
N GLU A 152 -15.41 -13.11 5.47
CA GLU A 152 -15.90 -14.02 4.42
C GLU A 152 -14.75 -14.37 3.46
N ARG A 153 -13.79 -15.10 4.00
CA ARG A 153 -12.51 -15.38 3.37
C ARG A 153 -12.64 -16.01 1.99
N GLN A 154 -13.46 -17.06 1.89
CA GLN A 154 -13.56 -17.85 0.66
C GLN A 154 -14.15 -17.00 -0.46
N GLU A 155 -15.23 -16.32 -0.19
CA GLU A 155 -15.86 -15.45 -1.16
C GLU A 155 -14.92 -14.35 -1.65
N GLY A 156 -14.20 -13.69 -0.74
CA GLY A 156 -13.25 -12.67 -1.10
C GLY A 156 -12.07 -13.20 -1.93
N LEU A 157 -11.56 -14.40 -1.63
CA LEU A 157 -10.53 -15.05 -2.44
C LEU A 157 -11.08 -15.40 -3.83
N ASP A 158 -12.26 -15.97 -3.93
CA ASP A 158 -12.88 -16.31 -5.21
C ASP A 158 -13.00 -15.06 -6.08
N ARG A 159 -13.50 -13.96 -5.52
CA ARG A 159 -13.57 -12.65 -6.22
C ARG A 159 -12.20 -12.09 -6.60
N LEU A 160 -11.15 -12.29 -5.79
CA LEU A 160 -9.79 -11.86 -6.15
C LEU A 160 -9.21 -12.69 -7.31
N TYR A 161 -9.47 -13.99 -7.33
CA TYR A 161 -9.04 -14.84 -8.46
C TYR A 161 -9.83 -14.52 -9.74
N GLU A 162 -11.13 -14.28 -9.65
CA GLU A 162 -11.94 -13.78 -10.78
C GLU A 162 -11.40 -12.43 -11.31
N LEU A 163 -11.03 -11.52 -10.41
CA LEU A 163 -10.40 -10.26 -10.79
C LEU A 163 -9.05 -10.48 -11.47
N LEU A 164 -8.26 -11.45 -11.01
CA LEU A 164 -7.00 -11.82 -11.65
C LEU A 164 -7.23 -12.33 -13.07
N ASP A 165 -8.17 -13.23 -13.26
CA ASP A 165 -8.53 -13.76 -14.59
C ASP A 165 -9.02 -12.64 -15.53
N PHE A 166 -9.84 -11.73 -15.00
CA PHE A 166 -10.27 -10.54 -15.72
C PHE A 166 -9.06 -9.68 -16.17
N VAL A 167 -8.14 -9.38 -15.27
CA VAL A 167 -6.95 -8.59 -15.59
C VAL A 167 -6.08 -9.28 -16.62
N GLN A 168 -5.84 -10.58 -16.50
CA GLN A 168 -5.07 -11.37 -17.46
C GLN A 168 -5.72 -11.41 -18.84
N SER A 169 -7.05 -11.49 -18.90
CA SER A 169 -7.77 -11.39 -20.18
C SER A 169 -7.56 -10.03 -20.85
N LYS A 170 -7.53 -8.94 -20.05
CA LYS A 170 -7.24 -7.60 -20.56
C LYS A 170 -5.80 -7.44 -21.03
N VAL A 171 -4.82 -8.03 -20.35
CA VAL A 171 -3.43 -8.06 -20.81
C VAL A 171 -3.35 -8.69 -22.20
N LYS A 172 -3.97 -9.86 -22.41
CA LYS A 172 -4.01 -10.57 -23.69
C LYS A 172 -4.67 -9.73 -24.79
N ASP A 173 -5.88 -9.19 -24.52
CA ASP A 173 -6.61 -8.33 -25.47
C ASP A 173 -5.80 -7.11 -25.92
N LYS A 174 -5.07 -6.47 -24.98
CA LYS A 174 -4.26 -5.30 -25.30
C LYS A 174 -2.96 -5.67 -26.04
N GLN A 175 -2.37 -6.83 -25.75
CA GLN A 175 -1.24 -7.37 -26.50
C GLN A 175 -1.61 -7.68 -27.96
N GLU A 176 -2.76 -8.32 -28.19
CA GLU A 176 -3.25 -8.61 -29.54
C GLU A 176 -3.50 -7.33 -30.35
N LYS A 177 -3.87 -6.23 -29.66
CA LYS A 177 -4.10 -4.92 -30.27
C LYS A 177 -2.84 -4.05 -30.38
N ASN A 178 -1.67 -4.55 -29.96
CA ASN A 178 -0.38 -3.84 -29.95
C ASN A 178 -0.45 -2.48 -29.21
N LEU A 179 -1.13 -2.44 -28.05
CA LEU A 179 -1.29 -1.24 -27.22
C LEU A 179 -0.33 -1.30 -26.04
N ASP A 180 0.97 -1.08 -26.25
CA ASP A 180 2.04 -1.31 -25.27
C ASP A 180 1.81 -0.58 -23.94
N VAL A 181 1.45 0.71 -23.95
CA VAL A 181 1.18 1.48 -22.72
C VAL A 181 0.04 0.87 -21.92
N SER A 182 -1.01 0.40 -22.59
CA SER A 182 -2.13 -0.27 -21.92
C SER A 182 -1.73 -1.64 -21.39
N VAL A 183 -0.86 -2.36 -22.10
CA VAL A 183 -0.31 -3.65 -21.65
C VAL A 183 0.47 -3.47 -20.35
N ASP A 184 1.35 -2.48 -20.27
CA ASP A 184 2.14 -2.22 -19.08
C ASP A 184 1.27 -1.86 -17.87
N LEU A 185 0.25 -1.04 -18.08
CA LEU A 185 -0.71 -0.71 -17.02
C LEU A 185 -1.44 -1.96 -16.52
N TRP A 186 -1.92 -2.82 -17.43
CA TRP A 186 -2.62 -4.03 -17.04
C TRP A 186 -1.70 -5.07 -16.38
N LYS A 187 -0.43 -5.16 -16.79
CA LYS A 187 0.58 -5.97 -16.09
C LYS A 187 0.83 -5.48 -14.66
N LYS A 188 0.93 -4.16 -14.44
CA LYS A 188 1.04 -3.60 -13.08
C LYS A 188 -0.18 -3.97 -12.21
N ARG A 189 -1.39 -3.87 -12.77
CA ARG A 189 -2.62 -4.31 -12.08
C ARG A 189 -2.62 -5.80 -11.78
N GLU A 190 -2.11 -6.63 -12.68
CA GLU A 190 -1.95 -8.07 -12.46
C GLU A 190 -1.03 -8.34 -11.26
N VAL A 191 0.14 -7.72 -11.23
CA VAL A 191 1.09 -7.84 -10.11
C VAL A 191 0.45 -7.36 -8.81
N PHE A 192 -0.31 -6.27 -8.85
CA PHE A 192 -1.04 -5.75 -7.69
C PHE A 192 -2.05 -6.77 -7.15
N VAL A 193 -2.89 -7.36 -8.00
CA VAL A 193 -3.88 -8.38 -7.57
C VAL A 193 -3.19 -9.62 -7.01
N ILE A 194 -2.11 -10.09 -7.67
CA ILE A 194 -1.33 -11.23 -7.16
C ILE A 194 -0.73 -10.91 -5.78
N ASN A 195 -0.23 -9.70 -5.57
CA ASN A 195 0.27 -9.27 -4.26
C ASN A 195 -0.84 -9.25 -3.19
N CYS A 196 -2.07 -8.83 -3.53
CA CYS A 196 -3.21 -8.90 -2.62
C CYS A 196 -3.55 -10.35 -2.23
N ILE A 197 -3.62 -11.25 -3.21
CA ILE A 197 -3.85 -12.68 -3.00
C ILE A 197 -2.75 -13.27 -2.12
N MET A 198 -1.49 -12.99 -2.46
CA MET A 198 -0.33 -13.48 -1.72
C MET A 198 -0.30 -12.94 -0.28
N GLY A 199 -0.61 -11.66 -0.07
CA GLY A 199 -0.69 -11.07 1.26
C GLY A 199 -1.75 -11.75 2.13
N HIS A 200 -2.88 -12.12 1.53
CA HIS A 200 -3.94 -12.85 2.22
C HIS A 200 -3.50 -14.27 2.58
N HIS A 201 -2.90 -15.02 1.65
CA HIS A 201 -2.37 -16.37 1.93
C HIS A 201 -1.24 -16.32 2.97
N LEU A 202 -0.37 -15.30 2.90
CA LEU A 202 0.72 -15.11 3.86
C LEU A 202 0.20 -14.88 5.29
N SER A 203 -0.82 -14.04 5.45
CA SER A 203 -1.45 -13.79 6.76
C SER A 203 -2.09 -15.05 7.35
N ASN A 204 -2.51 -15.98 6.52
CA ASN A 204 -3.05 -17.28 6.92
C ASN A 204 -1.99 -18.41 6.96
N LYS A 205 -0.69 -18.06 6.80
CA LYS A 205 0.44 -19.01 6.83
C LYS A 205 0.39 -20.08 5.73
N GLU A 206 -0.26 -19.81 4.64
CA GLU A 206 -0.37 -20.70 3.47
C GLU A 206 0.84 -20.50 2.53
N PHE A 207 2.02 -20.75 3.08
CA PHE A 207 3.31 -20.45 2.44
C PHE A 207 3.51 -21.16 1.09
N GLY A 208 2.97 -22.40 0.94
CA GLY A 208 3.07 -23.14 -0.32
C GLY A 208 2.42 -22.42 -1.49
N VAL A 209 1.24 -21.83 -1.27
CA VAL A 209 0.55 -21.01 -2.29
C VAL A 209 1.36 -19.76 -2.60
N CYS A 210 1.90 -19.10 -1.57
CA CYS A 210 2.74 -17.93 -1.74
C CYS A 210 3.98 -18.23 -2.59
N LEU A 211 4.67 -19.34 -2.33
CA LEU A 211 5.83 -19.77 -3.13
C LEU A 211 5.43 -19.99 -4.59
N SER A 212 4.31 -20.68 -4.87
CA SER A 212 3.85 -20.91 -6.24
C SER A 212 3.52 -19.59 -6.98
N LEU A 213 2.92 -18.62 -6.28
CA LEU A 213 2.63 -17.30 -6.85
C LEU A 213 3.90 -16.51 -7.15
N ILE A 214 4.89 -16.55 -6.26
CA ILE A 214 6.18 -15.88 -6.48
C ILE A 214 6.94 -16.55 -7.63
N ASP A 215 6.98 -17.87 -7.70
CA ASP A 215 7.63 -18.60 -8.79
C ASP A 215 7.00 -18.23 -10.15
N ASN A 216 5.68 -18.09 -10.20
CA ASN A 216 4.99 -17.62 -11.41
C ASN A 216 5.42 -16.19 -11.79
N LEU A 217 5.53 -15.28 -10.84
CA LEU A 217 6.00 -13.92 -11.12
C LEU A 217 7.47 -13.90 -11.54
N LEU A 218 8.34 -14.62 -10.84
CA LEU A 218 9.76 -14.72 -11.16
C LEU A 218 10.01 -15.40 -12.51
N SER A 219 9.12 -16.30 -12.97
CA SER A 219 9.23 -16.88 -14.30
C SER A 219 9.10 -15.83 -15.43
N ARG A 220 8.49 -14.69 -15.14
CA ARG A 220 8.31 -13.59 -16.09
C ARG A 220 9.41 -12.53 -15.97
N ASP A 221 9.89 -12.28 -14.77
CA ASP A 221 10.99 -11.35 -14.47
C ASP A 221 11.90 -11.92 -13.39
N PHE A 222 12.98 -12.59 -13.83
CA PHE A 222 13.98 -13.18 -12.93
C PHE A 222 14.87 -12.15 -12.24
N SER A 223 14.73 -10.88 -12.58
CA SER A 223 15.64 -9.81 -12.15
C SER A 223 15.03 -8.82 -11.16
N ASP A 224 13.77 -9.02 -10.73
CA ASP A 224 13.14 -8.15 -9.73
C ASP A 224 13.67 -8.42 -8.31
N PRO A 225 14.49 -7.53 -7.73
CA PRO A 225 15.07 -7.73 -6.39
C PRO A 225 14.01 -7.79 -5.29
N ALA A 226 12.89 -7.07 -5.45
CA ALA A 226 11.82 -7.06 -4.46
C ALA A 226 11.09 -8.41 -4.40
N LEU A 227 10.84 -9.04 -5.55
CA LEU A 227 10.27 -10.38 -5.60
C LEU A 227 11.21 -11.45 -5.04
N ILE A 228 12.52 -11.35 -5.38
CA ILE A 228 13.52 -12.27 -4.85
C ILE A 228 13.63 -12.13 -3.32
N SER A 229 13.56 -10.90 -2.80
CA SER A 229 13.54 -10.65 -1.35
C SER A 229 12.29 -11.26 -0.68
N LYS A 230 11.11 -11.12 -1.30
CA LYS A 230 9.88 -11.77 -0.81
C LYS A 230 9.99 -13.29 -0.81
N LEU A 231 10.62 -13.88 -1.84
CA LEU A 231 10.89 -15.31 -1.87
C LEU A 231 11.74 -15.73 -0.66
N GLY A 232 12.87 -15.06 -0.43
CA GLY A 232 13.74 -15.34 0.71
C GLY A 232 13.01 -15.18 2.06
N TYR A 233 12.18 -14.16 2.20
CA TYR A 233 11.35 -13.95 3.39
C TYR A 233 10.39 -15.13 3.64
N ILE A 234 9.70 -15.62 2.61
CA ILE A 234 8.78 -16.76 2.75
C ILE A 234 9.55 -18.05 3.02
N GLN A 235 10.71 -18.25 2.38
CA GLN A 235 11.59 -19.38 2.66
C GLN A 235 12.03 -19.42 4.14
N MET A 236 12.31 -18.28 4.76
CA MET A 236 12.58 -18.20 6.19
C MET A 236 11.39 -18.63 7.04
N HIS A 237 10.18 -18.26 6.68
CA HIS A 237 8.97 -18.67 7.39
C HIS A 237 8.71 -20.18 7.31
N VAL A 238 9.09 -20.82 6.22
CA VAL A 238 9.01 -22.28 6.03
C VAL A 238 10.15 -23.03 6.72
N GLY A 239 11.21 -22.30 7.16
CA GLY A 239 12.39 -22.86 7.78
C GLY A 239 13.51 -23.19 6.80
N ASP A 240 13.38 -22.88 5.51
CA ASP A 240 14.46 -23.01 4.50
C ASP A 240 15.41 -21.82 4.58
N ILE A 241 16.20 -21.80 5.64
CA ILE A 241 17.15 -20.71 5.89
C ILE A 241 18.24 -20.64 4.81
N GLU A 242 18.72 -21.79 4.33
CA GLU A 242 19.75 -21.82 3.29
C GLU A 242 19.19 -21.38 1.92
N GLY A 243 17.95 -21.72 1.60
CA GLY A 243 17.25 -21.17 0.45
C GLY A 243 17.10 -19.65 0.52
N ALA A 244 16.67 -19.14 1.67
CA ALA A 244 16.56 -17.70 1.90
C ALA A 244 17.90 -16.97 1.73
N LYS A 245 18.98 -17.49 2.30
CA LYS A 245 20.33 -16.93 2.10
C LYS A 245 20.72 -16.91 0.63
N ARG A 246 20.47 -17.98 -0.13
CA ARG A 246 20.75 -18.00 -1.58
C ARG A 246 19.97 -16.93 -2.31
N SER A 247 18.68 -16.77 -1.99
CA SER A 247 17.84 -15.72 -2.58
C SER A 247 18.35 -14.32 -2.28
N PHE A 248 18.74 -14.05 -1.02
CA PHE A 248 19.28 -12.74 -0.63
C PHE A 248 20.66 -12.47 -1.25
N ASN A 249 21.56 -13.45 -1.29
CA ASN A 249 22.87 -13.31 -1.93
C ASN A 249 22.74 -13.03 -3.43
N LYS A 250 21.75 -13.63 -4.11
CA LYS A 250 21.48 -13.33 -5.52
C LYS A 250 21.20 -11.84 -5.74
N ILE A 251 20.46 -11.18 -4.83
CA ILE A 251 20.20 -9.73 -4.92
C ILE A 251 21.53 -8.96 -4.78
N GLU A 252 22.36 -9.34 -3.80
CA GLU A 252 23.65 -8.69 -3.58
C GLU A 252 24.57 -8.81 -4.80
N ASP A 253 24.61 -9.97 -5.42
CA ASP A 253 25.39 -10.21 -6.63
C ASP A 253 24.86 -9.41 -7.83
N MET A 254 23.54 -9.31 -7.99
CA MET A 254 22.92 -8.46 -9.03
C MET A 254 23.30 -6.98 -8.84
N VAL A 255 23.33 -6.50 -7.59
CA VAL A 255 23.75 -5.12 -7.28
C VAL A 255 25.21 -4.90 -7.62
N LYS A 256 26.12 -5.84 -7.28
CA LYS A 256 27.55 -5.78 -7.62
C LYS A 256 27.79 -5.78 -9.14
N GLU A 257 26.98 -6.51 -9.89
CA GLU A 257 27.07 -6.60 -11.34
C GLU A 257 26.42 -5.41 -12.10
N GLY A 258 25.82 -4.47 -11.37
CA GLY A 258 25.10 -3.33 -11.96
C GLY A 258 23.83 -3.70 -12.76
N LYS A 259 23.30 -4.90 -12.52
CA LYS A 259 22.08 -5.44 -13.15
C LYS A 259 20.81 -5.13 -12.35
N SER A 260 20.80 -4.04 -11.59
CA SER A 260 19.60 -3.69 -10.84
C SER A 260 18.46 -3.26 -11.77
N SER A 261 17.26 -3.73 -11.47
CA SER A 261 16.07 -3.33 -12.22
C SER A 261 15.82 -1.82 -12.09
N VAL A 262 15.25 -1.25 -13.13
CA VAL A 262 14.93 0.19 -13.25
C VAL A 262 13.92 0.68 -12.20
N SER A 263 13.35 -0.23 -11.40
CA SER A 263 12.19 0.04 -10.51
C SER A 263 12.56 0.59 -9.13
N LEU A 264 13.79 0.38 -8.64
CA LEU A 264 14.22 0.80 -7.30
C LEU A 264 15.40 1.78 -7.39
N SER A 265 15.41 2.79 -6.53
CA SER A 265 16.55 3.70 -6.39
C SER A 265 17.76 2.99 -5.80
N GLU A 266 18.95 3.57 -5.96
CA GLU A 266 20.19 3.02 -5.40
C GLU A 266 20.13 2.87 -3.86
N VAL A 267 19.47 3.81 -3.18
CA VAL A 267 19.28 3.77 -1.73
C VAL A 267 18.35 2.63 -1.33
N GLU A 268 17.21 2.48 -2.00
CA GLU A 268 16.24 1.42 -1.73
C GLU A 268 16.83 0.03 -1.91
N ILE A 269 17.62 -0.18 -2.99
CA ILE A 269 18.29 -1.46 -3.22
C ILE A 269 19.33 -1.75 -2.14
N LYS A 270 20.15 -0.78 -1.76
CA LYS A 270 21.15 -0.95 -0.70
C LYS A 270 20.46 -1.25 0.63
N ASN A 271 19.37 -0.55 0.95
CA ASN A 271 18.58 -0.81 2.14
C ASN A 271 17.92 -2.20 2.09
N LEU A 272 17.43 -2.63 0.93
CA LEU A 272 16.88 -3.99 0.77
C LEU A 272 17.92 -5.05 1.08
N VAL A 273 19.16 -4.91 0.56
CA VAL A 273 20.28 -5.85 0.84
C VAL A 273 20.59 -5.90 2.32
N ASN A 274 20.78 -4.75 2.98
CA ASN A 274 21.10 -4.72 4.41
C ASN A 274 19.93 -5.24 5.26
N ARG A 275 18.67 -4.91 4.95
CA ARG A 275 17.52 -5.48 5.65
C ARG A 275 17.46 -7.00 5.53
N ASN A 276 17.77 -7.55 4.36
CA ASN A 276 17.82 -9.00 4.15
C ASN A 276 18.94 -9.66 4.97
N LYS A 277 20.13 -9.04 5.03
CA LYS A 277 21.24 -9.51 5.90
C LYS A 277 20.85 -9.47 7.37
N ALA A 278 20.28 -8.33 7.80
CA ALA A 278 19.80 -8.16 9.17
C ALA A 278 18.78 -9.22 9.56
N LEU A 279 17.89 -9.59 8.63
CA LEU A 279 16.88 -10.62 8.85
C LEU A 279 17.53 -12.01 9.07
N VAL A 280 18.58 -12.35 8.31
CA VAL A 280 19.36 -13.58 8.51
C VAL A 280 20.01 -13.60 9.90
N PHE A 281 20.64 -12.50 10.32
CA PHE A 281 21.22 -12.37 11.65
C PHE A 281 20.17 -12.47 12.76
N LEU A 282 19.01 -11.81 12.58
CA LEU A 282 17.91 -11.82 13.54
C LEU A 282 17.39 -13.25 13.76
N VAL A 283 17.15 -14.01 12.70
CA VAL A 283 16.72 -15.42 12.78
C VAL A 283 17.81 -16.29 13.42
N GLY A 284 19.09 -16.01 13.13
CA GLY A 284 20.24 -16.63 13.78
C GLY A 284 20.46 -16.20 15.23
N LYS A 285 19.64 -15.28 15.78
CA LYS A 285 19.79 -14.67 17.12
C LYS A 285 21.06 -13.85 17.33
N ASP A 286 21.73 -13.48 16.26
CA ASP A 286 22.82 -12.49 16.29
C ASP A 286 22.25 -11.08 16.19
N TYR A 287 21.60 -10.64 17.27
CA TYR A 287 20.92 -9.35 17.31
C TYR A 287 21.88 -8.17 17.16
N LEU A 288 23.16 -8.34 17.60
CA LEU A 288 24.15 -7.26 17.50
C LEU A 288 24.52 -6.98 16.04
N SER A 289 24.76 -8.01 15.25
CA SER A 289 25.02 -7.86 13.81
C SER A 289 23.78 -7.34 13.08
N ALA A 290 22.58 -7.79 13.45
CA ALA A 290 21.34 -7.27 12.90
C ALA A 290 21.17 -5.75 13.16
N VAL A 291 21.46 -5.28 14.37
CA VAL A 291 21.40 -3.84 14.72
C VAL A 291 22.30 -3.01 13.80
N ARG A 292 23.54 -3.48 13.53
CA ARG A 292 24.50 -2.76 12.65
C ARG A 292 23.94 -2.62 11.22
N GLU A 293 23.41 -3.70 10.67
CA GLU A 293 22.84 -3.67 9.32
C GLU A 293 21.61 -2.75 9.22
N TYR A 294 20.72 -2.74 10.24
CA TYR A 294 19.61 -1.81 10.29
C TYR A 294 20.06 -0.35 10.51
N GLU A 295 21.13 -0.13 11.26
CA GLU A 295 21.70 1.20 11.48
C GLU A 295 22.20 1.80 10.17
N GLU A 296 22.90 1.03 9.34
CA GLU A 296 23.31 1.47 8.01
C GLU A 296 22.12 1.81 7.09
N CYS A 297 20.99 1.10 7.23
CA CYS A 297 19.77 1.47 6.50
C CYS A 297 19.24 2.83 6.93
N ILE A 298 19.18 3.07 8.25
CA ILE A 298 18.66 4.30 8.85
C ILE A 298 19.57 5.50 8.54
N GLU A 299 20.89 5.31 8.51
CA GLU A 299 21.84 6.36 8.14
C GLU A 299 21.67 6.81 6.68
N ARG A 300 21.33 5.89 5.77
CA ARG A 300 21.07 6.20 4.36
C ARG A 300 19.69 6.79 4.14
N ASP A 301 18.69 6.29 4.89
CA ASP A 301 17.31 6.73 4.80
C ASP A 301 16.66 6.74 6.20
N HIS A 302 16.53 7.92 6.75
CA HIS A 302 15.89 8.12 8.06
C HIS A 302 14.39 7.81 8.07
N THR A 303 13.80 7.58 6.91
CA THR A 303 12.40 7.21 6.75
C THR A 303 12.19 5.69 6.65
N ASP A 304 13.25 4.87 6.67
CA ASP A 304 13.15 3.40 6.65
C ASP A 304 12.58 2.86 7.97
N VAL A 305 11.28 2.96 8.09
CA VAL A 305 10.52 2.55 9.29
C VAL A 305 10.68 1.06 9.60
N VAL A 306 10.89 0.22 8.57
CA VAL A 306 11.12 -1.22 8.78
C VAL A 306 12.46 -1.44 9.50
N ALA A 307 13.51 -0.76 9.05
CA ALA A 307 14.81 -0.82 9.71
C ALA A 307 14.76 -0.26 11.14
N ILE A 308 14.09 0.88 11.34
CA ILE A 308 13.90 1.51 12.65
C ILE A 308 13.19 0.55 13.62
N ASN A 309 12.04 0.01 13.22
CA ASN A 309 11.26 -0.90 14.05
C ASN A 309 12.04 -2.16 14.40
N ASN A 310 12.71 -2.77 13.43
CA ASN A 310 13.43 -4.01 13.63
C ASN A 310 14.73 -3.79 14.43
N LYS A 311 15.42 -2.64 14.29
CA LYS A 311 16.52 -2.24 15.17
C LYS A 311 16.06 -2.17 16.62
N ALA A 312 14.92 -1.51 16.88
CA ALA A 312 14.36 -1.44 18.24
C ALA A 312 14.05 -2.82 18.81
N LEU A 313 13.45 -3.72 18.01
CA LEU A 313 13.22 -5.11 18.45
C LEU A 313 14.53 -5.84 18.77
N CYS A 314 15.59 -5.70 17.97
CA CYS A 314 16.89 -6.32 18.23
C CYS A 314 17.49 -5.78 19.54
N LEU A 315 17.44 -4.47 19.79
CA LEU A 315 17.90 -3.85 21.05
C LEU A 315 17.12 -4.40 22.26
N MET A 316 15.81 -4.56 22.15
CA MET A 316 14.99 -5.18 23.19
C MET A 316 15.47 -6.61 23.51
N TYR A 317 15.79 -7.43 22.49
CA TYR A 317 16.34 -8.77 22.70
C TYR A 317 17.76 -8.76 23.28
N LEU A 318 18.53 -7.71 23.02
CA LEU A 318 19.83 -7.46 23.66
C LEU A 318 19.70 -6.96 25.11
N ARG A 319 18.47 -6.81 25.63
CA ARG A 319 18.13 -6.26 26.95
C ARG A 319 18.43 -4.77 27.09
N ASP A 320 18.62 -4.08 26.00
CA ASP A 320 18.74 -2.62 25.97
C ASP A 320 17.41 -1.96 25.65
N LEU A 321 16.50 -2.06 26.63
CA LEU A 321 15.13 -1.58 26.50
C LEU A 321 15.07 -0.04 26.41
N ALA A 322 16.02 0.65 27.08
CA ALA A 322 16.04 2.10 27.07
C ALA A 322 16.35 2.67 25.68
N ASP A 323 17.36 2.14 25.01
CA ASP A 323 17.71 2.57 23.66
C ASP A 323 16.70 2.08 22.62
N SER A 324 16.11 0.91 22.85
CA SER A 324 14.98 0.40 22.03
C SER A 324 13.81 1.40 21.99
N ILE A 325 13.38 1.89 23.15
CA ILE A 325 12.31 2.90 23.27
C ILE A 325 12.71 4.20 22.59
N LYS A 326 13.91 4.72 22.86
CA LYS A 326 14.42 5.96 22.24
C LYS A 326 14.44 5.90 20.71
N VAL A 327 14.79 4.75 20.13
CA VAL A 327 14.80 4.58 18.67
C VAL A 327 13.41 4.82 18.08
N LEU A 328 12.36 4.28 18.70
CA LEU A 328 10.97 4.45 18.22
C LEU A 328 10.42 5.85 18.53
N GLU A 329 10.70 6.40 19.71
CA GLU A 329 10.30 7.77 20.06
C GLU A 329 10.95 8.80 19.12
N ASN A 330 12.24 8.69 18.88
CA ASN A 330 12.97 9.55 17.94
C ASN A 330 12.39 9.47 16.51
N ALA A 331 11.93 8.30 16.06
CA ALA A 331 11.30 8.16 14.76
C ALA A 331 9.96 8.90 14.71
N LEU A 332 9.13 8.79 15.77
CA LEU A 332 7.87 9.52 15.85
C LEU A 332 8.07 11.04 15.91
N GLU A 333 9.17 11.52 16.51
CA GLU A 333 9.49 12.94 16.56
C GLU A 333 10.02 13.48 15.23
N ARG A 334 10.91 12.73 14.57
CA ARG A 334 11.63 13.19 13.36
C ARG A 334 10.82 13.00 12.07
N VAL A 335 10.14 11.87 11.95
CA VAL A 335 9.41 11.47 10.74
C VAL A 335 8.00 10.96 11.09
N PRO A 336 7.17 11.79 11.75
CA PRO A 336 5.87 11.36 12.28
C PRO A 336 4.95 10.79 11.20
N THR A 337 4.99 11.34 9.98
CA THR A 337 4.14 10.90 8.86
C THR A 337 4.39 9.46 8.42
N VAL A 338 5.61 8.96 8.64
CA VAL A 338 6.05 7.62 8.24
C VAL A 338 6.07 6.68 9.46
N ALA A 339 6.58 7.17 10.59
CA ALA A 339 6.72 6.38 11.81
C ALA A 339 5.38 6.11 12.51
N LEU A 340 4.35 6.92 12.25
CA LEU A 340 3.02 6.72 12.82
C LEU A 340 2.29 5.60 12.06
N ASN A 341 2.63 4.36 12.40
CA ASN A 341 1.90 3.18 11.98
C ASN A 341 1.64 2.26 13.18
N GLU A 342 0.62 1.42 13.04
CA GLU A 342 0.13 0.58 14.14
C GLU A 342 1.21 -0.37 14.67
N THR A 343 2.07 -0.92 13.81
CA THR A 343 3.13 -1.85 14.22
C THR A 343 4.15 -1.17 15.14
N VAL A 344 4.62 0.02 14.76
CA VAL A 344 5.55 0.81 15.58
C VAL A 344 4.92 1.16 16.93
N ILE A 345 3.65 1.60 16.92
CA ILE A 345 2.93 1.98 18.13
C ILE A 345 2.70 0.77 19.05
N VAL A 346 2.27 -0.37 18.51
CA VAL A 346 2.12 -1.62 19.30
C VAL A 346 3.44 -2.02 19.95
N ASN A 347 4.55 -1.99 19.20
CA ASN A 347 5.86 -2.35 19.72
C ASN A 347 6.32 -1.35 20.79
N LEU A 348 6.19 -0.05 20.55
CA LEU A 348 6.52 0.98 21.54
C LEU A 348 5.70 0.83 22.81
N CYS A 349 4.39 0.64 22.71
CA CYS A 349 3.51 0.39 23.85
C CYS A 349 3.89 -0.87 24.63
N SER A 350 4.26 -1.94 23.93
CA SER A 350 4.74 -3.16 24.56
C SER A 350 6.07 -2.94 25.32
N MET A 351 6.98 -2.13 24.75
CA MET A 351 8.22 -1.76 25.40
C MET A 351 7.99 -0.88 26.64
N TYR A 352 7.02 0.05 26.60
CA TYR A 352 6.62 0.81 27.79
C TYR A 352 6.10 -0.10 28.90
N GLU A 353 5.26 -1.10 28.57
CA GLU A 353 4.76 -2.08 29.53
C GLU A 353 5.90 -2.87 30.20
N LEU A 354 6.99 -3.15 29.48
CA LEU A 354 8.15 -3.84 30.01
C LEU A 354 9.06 -2.94 30.85
N ALA A 355 9.13 -1.62 30.51
CA ALA A 355 10.10 -0.70 31.11
C ALA A 355 9.54 0.06 32.32
N TYR A 356 8.25 0.39 32.32
CA TYR A 356 7.70 1.39 33.25
C TYR A 356 6.50 0.87 34.04
N VAL A 357 6.48 1.14 35.34
CA VAL A 357 5.33 0.83 36.19
C VAL A 357 4.13 1.71 35.85
N ASN A 358 4.38 2.97 35.49
CA ASN A 358 3.37 3.95 35.10
C ASN A 358 3.09 3.97 33.59
N HIS A 359 3.29 2.85 32.90
CA HIS A 359 3.12 2.75 31.44
C HIS A 359 1.76 3.24 30.92
N SER A 360 0.69 3.10 31.72
CA SER A 360 -0.65 3.55 31.34
C SER A 360 -0.75 5.06 31.14
N GLU A 361 -0.02 5.85 31.95
CA GLU A 361 0.01 7.31 31.83
C GLU A 361 0.80 7.73 30.57
N ILE A 362 1.94 7.08 30.35
CA ILE A 362 2.78 7.32 29.17
C ILE A 362 2.01 7.00 27.89
N LYS A 363 1.35 5.84 27.86
CA LYS A 363 0.52 5.44 26.72
C LYS A 363 -0.65 6.40 26.47
N ARG A 364 -1.27 6.94 27.54
CA ARG A 364 -2.33 7.96 27.43
C ARG A 364 -1.80 9.24 26.80
N THR A 365 -0.60 9.68 27.17
CA THR A 365 0.06 10.84 26.58
C THR A 365 0.33 10.61 25.09
N LEU A 366 0.85 9.44 24.74
CA LEU A 366 1.06 9.03 23.33
C LEU A 366 -0.26 9.02 22.55
N ASN A 367 -1.32 8.43 23.12
CA ASN A 367 -2.64 8.37 22.47
C ASN A 367 -3.24 9.76 22.23
N ASN A 368 -3.07 10.69 23.18
CA ASN A 368 -3.50 12.08 23.03
C ASN A 368 -2.74 12.81 21.90
N TRP A 369 -1.45 12.49 21.73
CA TRP A 369 -0.67 13.01 20.61
C TRP A 369 -1.14 12.41 19.28
N ILE A 370 -1.32 11.08 19.21
CA ILE A 370 -1.83 10.36 18.03
C ILE A 370 -3.17 10.95 17.59
N ALA A 371 -4.10 11.19 18.52
CA ALA A 371 -5.41 11.75 18.20
C ALA A 371 -5.38 13.12 17.50
N ARG A 372 -4.25 13.84 17.56
CA ARG A 372 -4.08 15.15 16.92
C ARG A 372 -3.45 15.07 15.54
N VAL A 373 -2.64 14.03 15.27
CA VAL A 373 -1.77 13.97 14.09
C VAL A 373 -2.09 12.80 13.17
N ALA A 374 -2.81 11.80 13.66
CA ALA A 374 -3.11 10.61 12.89
C ALA A 374 -4.14 10.87 11.78
N PRO A 375 -4.00 10.17 10.65
CA PRO A 375 -5.04 10.14 9.62
C PRO A 375 -6.31 9.43 10.15
N ASP A 376 -7.44 9.66 9.47
CA ASP A 376 -8.75 9.13 9.90
C ASP A 376 -8.82 7.60 9.98
N ASP A 377 -7.99 6.89 9.22
CA ASP A 377 -7.95 5.42 9.18
C ASP A 377 -7.00 4.77 10.19
N PHE A 378 -6.30 5.57 11.00
CA PHE A 378 -5.41 5.05 12.03
C PHE A 378 -6.19 4.35 13.14
N ASP A 379 -5.74 3.14 13.51
CA ASP A 379 -6.33 2.36 14.58
C ASP A 379 -5.75 2.72 15.95
N SER A 380 -6.42 3.59 16.67
CA SER A 380 -5.98 3.99 18.01
C SER A 380 -6.02 2.84 19.04
N SER A 381 -6.74 1.74 18.78
CA SER A 381 -6.76 0.57 19.67
C SER A 381 -5.39 -0.11 19.80
N CYS A 382 -4.45 0.16 18.88
CA CYS A 382 -3.07 -0.33 18.94
C CYS A 382 -2.31 0.16 20.19
N THR A 383 -2.72 1.27 20.84
CA THR A 383 -2.13 1.74 22.09
C THR A 383 -2.47 0.87 23.30
N ARG A 384 -3.51 0.03 23.20
CA ARG A 384 -3.94 -0.87 24.27
C ARG A 384 -4.19 -0.16 25.62
N ILE A 385 -4.89 0.96 25.59
CA ILE A 385 -5.33 1.70 26.77
C ILE A 385 -6.71 1.24 27.17
#